data_8727dc2483b663add19e6862eb2e53fb
#
_entry.id   8727dc2483b663add19e6862eb2e53fb
#
_cell.length_a   1.000
_cell.length_b   1.000
_cell.length_c   1.000
_cell.angle_alpha   90.00
_cell.angle_beta   90.00
_cell.angle_gamma   90.00
#
_symmetry.space_group_name_H-M   'P 1'
#
loop_
_entity.id
_entity.type
_entity.pdbx_description
1 polymer ?
#
loop_
_entity_poly.entity_id
_entity_poly.type
_entity_poly.pdbx_seq_one_letter_code
_entity_poly.pdbx_strand_id
1 'polypeptide(L)'
;MKQTKTKLLCLILTALMLLSSLTACGKDKEKDSNLIQLGDYELLYKGACIMEDSDGNDAIVLSLDFTNNSKENASYLWSVDETLMQNGTELEVATVYTDYNTFTTVIENQFEEIAPGATLEVRTAFVLKDTTSEVKATFEEF
;
A
#
# COMPACT_ATOMS: atom_id res chain seq x y z
N MET A 1 22.76 -27.10 -12.11
CA MET A 1 21.47 -26.41 -11.95
C MET A 1 21.19 -26.19 -10.46
N LYS A 2 21.41 -24.96 -9.95
CA LYS A 2 21.06 -24.60 -8.56
C LYS A 2 19.65 -24.07 -8.58
N GLN A 3 18.73 -24.78 -7.96
CA GLN A 3 17.37 -24.30 -7.70
C GLN A 3 17.44 -23.23 -6.61
N THR A 4 17.17 -22.00 -6.97
CA THR A 4 16.97 -20.89 -6.03
C THR A 4 15.59 -21.11 -5.38
N LYS A 5 15.59 -21.53 -4.12
CA LYS A 5 14.36 -21.63 -3.31
C LYS A 5 13.96 -20.21 -2.93
N THR A 6 12.96 -19.66 -3.60
CA THR A 6 12.29 -18.43 -3.19
C THR A 6 11.63 -18.67 -1.84
N LYS A 7 12.22 -18.16 -0.78
CA LYS A 7 11.61 -18.15 0.55
C LYS A 7 10.62 -16.99 0.60
N LEU A 8 9.36 -17.28 0.35
CA LEU A 8 8.25 -16.38 0.65
C LEU A 8 8.11 -16.30 2.18
N LEU A 9 8.74 -15.30 2.78
CA LEU A 9 8.62 -15.03 4.21
C LEU A 9 7.57 -13.91 4.37
N CYS A 10 6.29 -14.31 4.54
CA CYS A 10 5.23 -13.40 4.96
C CYS A 10 5.42 -13.08 6.45
N LEU A 11 6.00 -11.92 6.75
CA LEU A 11 5.97 -11.36 8.10
C LEU A 11 4.74 -10.45 8.21
N ILE A 12 3.81 -10.82 9.08
CA ILE A 12 2.65 -9.97 9.42
C ILE A 12 3.19 -8.85 10.30
N LEU A 13 3.46 -7.70 9.69
CA LEU A 13 3.74 -6.47 10.43
C LEU A 13 2.39 -5.86 10.83
N THR A 14 2.04 -5.94 12.11
CA THR A 14 0.88 -5.24 12.66
C THR A 14 1.19 -3.74 12.68
N ALA A 15 0.67 -3.01 11.70
CA ALA A 15 0.70 -1.56 11.69
C ALA A 15 -0.19 -1.04 12.84
N LEU A 16 0.42 -0.52 13.90
CA LEU A 16 -0.28 0.15 14.99
C LEU A 16 -0.59 1.60 14.56
N MET A 17 -1.80 1.82 14.05
CA MET A 17 -2.29 3.17 13.77
C MET A 17 -2.67 3.85 15.08
N LEU A 18 -1.94 4.93 15.42
CA LEU A 18 -2.36 5.88 16.46
C LEU A 18 -3.46 6.79 15.91
N LEU A 19 -4.71 6.44 16.18
CA LEU A 19 -5.84 7.34 15.96
C LEU A 19 -5.88 8.42 17.05
N SER A 20 -5.79 9.68 16.64
CA SER A 20 -6.22 10.82 17.46
C SER A 20 -7.74 10.81 17.58
N SER A 21 -8.25 10.64 18.81
CA SER A 21 -9.66 10.61 19.17
C SER A 21 -10.33 11.95 18.98
N LEU A 22 -11.31 12.03 18.07
CA LEU A 22 -12.39 13.02 18.12
C LEU A 22 -13.68 12.30 18.51
N THR A 23 -14.13 12.54 19.72
CA THR A 23 -15.41 12.06 20.27
C THR A 23 -16.57 12.76 19.57
N ALA A 24 -17.39 12.01 18.82
CA ALA A 24 -18.77 12.38 18.51
C ALA A 24 -19.66 11.15 18.68
N CYS A 25 -20.66 11.29 19.53
CA CYS A 25 -21.65 10.29 19.93
C CYS A 25 -22.55 9.88 18.76
N GLY A 26 -22.71 8.58 18.50
CA GLY A 26 -23.76 8.04 17.63
C GLY A 26 -23.44 6.66 17.07
N LYS A 27 -24.05 5.62 17.65
CA LYS A 27 -24.22 4.22 17.22
C LYS A 27 -23.06 3.53 16.49
N ASP A 28 -22.42 2.64 17.23
CA ASP A 28 -21.32 1.77 16.85
C ASP A 28 -21.66 0.89 15.62
N LYS A 29 -21.10 1.27 14.45
CA LYS A 29 -20.54 0.31 13.52
C LYS A 29 -19.06 0.20 13.89
N GLU A 30 -18.57 -0.99 14.19
CA GLU A 30 -17.14 -1.24 14.29
C GLU A 30 -16.51 -0.66 13.03
N LYS A 31 -15.78 0.45 13.19
CA LYS A 31 -15.05 1.08 12.10
C LYS A 31 -13.89 0.14 11.83
N ASP A 32 -13.87 -0.48 10.67
CA ASP A 32 -12.75 -1.31 10.24
C ASP A 32 -11.47 -0.48 10.39
N SER A 33 -10.57 -0.90 11.28
CA SER A 33 -9.35 -0.15 11.61
C SER A 33 -8.42 -0.02 10.41
N ASN A 34 -8.67 -0.78 9.34
CA ASN A 34 -7.89 -0.82 8.11
C ASN A 34 -8.47 0.07 7.00
N LEU A 35 -9.60 0.74 7.27
CA LEU A 35 -10.27 1.61 6.31
C LEU A 35 -9.82 3.06 6.49
N ILE A 36 -9.32 3.65 5.42
CA ILE A 36 -8.85 5.04 5.34
C ILE A 36 -9.76 5.79 4.37
N GLN A 37 -10.36 6.90 4.85
CA GLN A 37 -11.19 7.77 4.02
C GLN A 37 -10.36 8.99 3.59
N LEU A 38 -10.27 9.22 2.28
CA LEU A 38 -9.54 10.33 1.67
C LEU A 38 -10.49 11.10 0.74
N GLY A 39 -11.19 12.10 1.28
CA GLY A 39 -12.14 12.87 0.49
C GLY A 39 -13.15 11.97 -0.24
N ASP A 40 -13.11 11.97 -1.55
CA ASP A 40 -13.93 11.14 -2.43
C ASP A 40 -13.36 9.73 -2.68
N TYR A 41 -12.26 9.36 -2.03
CA TYR A 41 -11.63 8.05 -2.19
C TYR A 41 -11.59 7.28 -0.88
N GLU A 42 -11.51 5.97 -1.00
CA GLU A 42 -11.43 5.08 0.15
C GLU A 42 -10.34 4.04 -0.09
N LEU A 43 -9.50 3.82 0.90
CA LEU A 43 -8.47 2.79 0.89
C LEU A 43 -8.76 1.77 1.97
N LEU A 44 -8.83 0.49 1.60
CA LEU A 44 -8.85 -0.61 2.56
C LEU A 44 -7.49 -1.31 2.56
N TYR A 45 -6.76 -1.21 3.66
CA TYR A 45 -5.50 -1.92 3.82
C TYR A 45 -5.73 -3.44 3.94
N LYS A 46 -5.13 -4.22 3.05
CA LYS A 46 -5.27 -5.68 2.96
C LYS A 46 -4.09 -6.42 3.59
N GLY A 47 -2.94 -5.78 3.69
CA GLY A 47 -1.73 -6.37 4.26
C GLY A 47 -0.46 -5.91 3.58
N ALA A 48 0.67 -6.41 4.08
CA ALA A 48 1.98 -6.15 3.51
C ALA A 48 2.83 -7.42 3.49
N CYS A 49 3.78 -7.47 2.55
CA CYS A 49 4.82 -8.49 2.52
C CYS A 49 6.17 -7.87 2.15
N ILE A 50 7.25 -8.58 2.43
CA ILE A 50 8.60 -8.19 2.01
C ILE A 50 8.96 -8.99 0.76
N MET A 51 9.42 -8.31 -0.28
CA MET A 51 9.89 -8.87 -1.54
C MET A 51 11.26 -8.27 -1.86
N GLU A 52 12.02 -8.91 -2.73
CA GLU A 52 13.26 -8.36 -3.28
C GLU A 52 12.92 -7.42 -4.46
N ASP A 53 13.54 -6.24 -4.48
CA ASP A 53 13.42 -5.30 -5.59
C ASP A 53 14.37 -5.67 -6.76
N SER A 54 14.34 -4.86 -7.83
CA SER A 54 15.19 -5.07 -9.01
C SER A 54 16.69 -4.98 -8.73
N ASP A 55 17.07 -4.33 -7.65
CA ASP A 55 18.47 -4.09 -7.26
C ASP A 55 18.94 -5.06 -6.16
N GLY A 56 18.06 -5.97 -5.71
CA GLY A 56 18.38 -6.96 -4.68
C GLY A 56 18.20 -6.46 -3.26
N ASN A 57 17.50 -5.34 -3.05
CA ASN A 57 17.18 -4.82 -1.73
C ASN A 57 15.84 -5.41 -1.23
N ASP A 58 15.68 -5.47 0.10
CA ASP A 58 14.39 -5.75 0.69
C ASP A 58 13.42 -4.58 0.47
N ALA A 59 12.25 -4.86 -0.07
CA ALA A 59 11.18 -3.89 -0.29
C ALA A 59 9.91 -4.33 0.44
N ILE A 60 9.21 -3.38 1.07
CA ILE A 60 7.86 -3.60 1.57
C ILE A 60 6.87 -3.38 0.43
N VAL A 61 5.99 -4.35 0.21
CA VAL A 61 4.89 -4.27 -0.74
C VAL A 61 3.59 -4.19 0.06
N LEU A 62 2.86 -3.09 -0.07
CA LEU A 62 1.51 -2.94 0.49
C LEU A 62 0.46 -3.38 -0.52
N SER A 63 -0.61 -4.00 -0.04
CA SER A 63 -1.81 -4.30 -0.83
C SER A 63 -2.98 -3.50 -0.27
N LEU A 64 -3.66 -2.76 -1.14
CA LEU A 64 -4.75 -1.85 -0.82
C LEU A 64 -5.91 -2.09 -1.80
N ASP A 65 -7.16 -2.06 -1.33
CA ASP A 65 -8.30 -1.86 -2.23
C ASP A 65 -8.57 -0.35 -2.33
N PHE A 66 -8.42 0.21 -3.52
CA PHE A 66 -8.73 1.60 -3.85
C PHE A 66 -10.14 1.71 -4.40
N THR A 67 -11.01 2.48 -3.75
CA THR A 67 -12.39 2.73 -4.18
C THR A 67 -12.56 4.18 -4.60
N ASN A 68 -13.07 4.38 -5.81
CA ASN A 68 -13.39 5.69 -6.35
C ASN A 68 -14.86 6.04 -6.07
N ASN A 69 -15.10 6.89 -5.08
CA ASN A 69 -16.42 7.43 -4.76
C ASN A 69 -16.67 8.83 -5.38
N SER A 70 -15.74 9.30 -6.22
CA SER A 70 -15.89 10.57 -6.96
C SER A 70 -16.91 10.43 -8.10
N LYS A 71 -17.10 11.51 -8.86
CA LYS A 71 -18.04 11.54 -10.00
C LYS A 71 -17.39 11.28 -11.36
N GLU A 72 -16.06 11.18 -11.39
CA GLU A 72 -15.23 11.01 -12.58
C GLU A 72 -14.36 9.77 -12.46
N ASN A 73 -13.79 9.31 -13.57
CA ASN A 73 -12.79 8.25 -13.54
C ASN A 73 -11.55 8.73 -12.77
N ALA A 74 -10.96 7.84 -12.01
CA ALA A 74 -9.78 8.13 -11.21
C ALA A 74 -8.82 6.94 -11.18
N SER A 75 -7.53 7.21 -11.06
CA SER A 75 -6.53 6.18 -10.79
C SER A 75 -5.85 6.45 -9.45
N TYR A 76 -5.37 5.40 -8.81
CA TYR A 76 -4.67 5.53 -7.51
C TYR A 76 -3.51 6.53 -7.59
N LEU A 77 -2.67 6.40 -8.62
CA LEU A 77 -1.46 7.22 -8.78
C LEU A 77 -1.74 8.73 -8.82
N TRP A 78 -2.89 9.15 -9.39
CA TRP A 78 -3.25 10.56 -9.54
C TRP A 78 -4.25 11.05 -8.50
N SER A 79 -4.65 10.19 -7.57
CA SER A 79 -5.64 10.53 -6.53
C SER A 79 -5.07 10.47 -5.12
N VAL A 80 -3.97 9.75 -4.91
CA VAL A 80 -3.43 9.47 -3.58
C VAL A 80 -1.94 9.81 -3.52
N ASP A 81 -1.58 10.68 -2.60
CA ASP A 81 -0.20 10.90 -2.18
C ASP A 81 0.12 9.97 -1.03
N GLU A 82 1.11 9.09 -1.23
CA GLU A 82 1.52 8.06 -0.28
C GLU A 82 2.96 8.28 0.16
N THR A 83 3.18 8.43 1.46
CA THR A 83 4.51 8.54 2.06
C THR A 83 4.73 7.43 3.07
N LEU A 84 5.82 6.68 2.92
CA LEU A 84 6.27 5.71 3.91
C LEU A 84 7.53 6.20 4.63
N MET A 85 7.52 6.07 5.96
CA MET A 85 8.63 6.46 6.83
C MET A 85 9.13 5.26 7.64
N GLN A 86 10.45 5.10 7.73
CA GLN A 86 11.09 4.11 8.61
C GLN A 86 12.26 4.78 9.35
N ASN A 87 12.31 4.64 10.66
CA ASN A 87 13.36 5.27 11.50
C ASN A 87 13.50 6.79 11.28
N GLY A 88 12.38 7.49 11.01
CA GLY A 88 12.37 8.93 10.75
C GLY A 88 12.88 9.34 9.36
N THR A 89 13.09 8.38 8.46
CA THR A 89 13.54 8.61 7.07
C THR A 89 12.44 8.15 6.12
N GLU A 90 12.15 8.97 5.11
CA GLU A 90 11.25 8.61 4.01
C GLU A 90 11.86 7.48 3.18
N LEU A 91 11.03 6.52 2.80
CA LEU A 91 11.43 5.39 1.98
C LEU A 91 11.28 5.74 0.50
N GLU A 92 12.23 5.27 -0.31
CA GLU A 92 12.18 5.41 -1.75
C GLU A 92 11.27 4.34 -2.37
N VAL A 93 10.60 4.68 -3.48
CA VAL A 93 9.80 3.73 -4.25
C VAL A 93 10.70 2.62 -4.79
N ALA A 94 10.24 1.37 -4.66
CA ALA A 94 10.95 0.19 -5.13
C ALA A 94 10.34 -0.34 -6.44
N THR A 95 11.20 -0.89 -7.31
CA THR A 95 10.74 -1.65 -8.48
C THR A 95 10.76 -3.14 -8.14
N VAL A 96 9.58 -3.72 -7.95
CA VAL A 96 9.41 -5.14 -7.65
C VAL A 96 8.72 -5.83 -8.83
N TYR A 97 9.39 -6.82 -9.44
CA TYR A 97 8.84 -7.58 -10.55
C TYR A 97 8.01 -8.77 -10.06
N THR A 98 6.81 -8.92 -10.62
CA THR A 98 5.98 -10.13 -10.48
C THR A 98 6.34 -11.16 -11.54
N ASP A 99 6.78 -10.70 -12.72
CA ASP A 99 7.27 -11.54 -13.83
C ASP A 99 8.46 -10.85 -14.52
N TYR A 100 9.64 -11.42 -14.39
CA TYR A 100 10.86 -10.92 -15.02
C TYR A 100 10.88 -11.11 -16.55
N ASN A 101 10.11 -12.04 -17.12
CA ASN A 101 10.08 -12.26 -18.56
C ASN A 101 9.30 -11.18 -19.29
N THR A 102 8.27 -10.63 -18.63
CA THR A 102 7.41 -9.57 -19.17
C THR A 102 7.73 -8.21 -18.56
N PHE A 103 8.63 -8.15 -17.59
CA PHE A 103 8.92 -6.96 -16.77
C PHE A 103 7.68 -6.38 -16.08
N THR A 104 6.68 -7.23 -15.79
CA THR A 104 5.48 -6.85 -15.06
C THR A 104 5.84 -6.56 -13.61
N THR A 105 5.45 -5.39 -13.12
CA THR A 105 5.72 -4.94 -11.75
C THR A 105 4.49 -5.08 -10.84
N VAL A 106 4.70 -5.03 -9.52
CA VAL A 106 3.59 -5.06 -8.55
C VAL A 106 2.71 -3.81 -8.61
N ILE A 107 3.24 -2.70 -9.14
CA ILE A 107 2.59 -1.37 -9.10
C ILE A 107 1.73 -1.05 -10.34
N GLU A 108 1.60 -1.97 -11.31
CA GLU A 108 0.93 -1.68 -12.59
C GLU A 108 -0.51 -1.16 -12.43
N ASN A 109 -1.27 -1.74 -11.51
CA ASN A 109 -2.67 -1.34 -11.29
C ASN A 109 -2.83 0.09 -10.76
N GLN A 110 -1.76 0.74 -10.26
CA GLN A 110 -1.84 2.14 -9.81
C GLN A 110 -2.18 3.12 -10.93
N PHE A 111 -1.85 2.76 -12.18
CA PHE A 111 -2.07 3.60 -13.37
C PHE A 111 -3.45 3.38 -13.99
N GLU A 112 -4.17 2.33 -13.60
CA GLU A 112 -5.46 1.98 -14.18
C GLU A 112 -6.55 2.94 -13.69
N GLU A 113 -7.30 3.53 -14.64
CA GLU A 113 -8.46 4.35 -14.33
C GLU A 113 -9.68 3.50 -14.03
N ILE A 114 -10.35 3.77 -12.92
CA ILE A 114 -11.60 3.12 -12.53
C ILE A 114 -12.76 4.10 -12.48
N ALA A 115 -13.95 3.61 -12.85
CA ALA A 115 -15.17 4.40 -12.88
C ALA A 115 -15.67 4.74 -11.46
N PRO A 116 -16.54 5.76 -11.32
CA PRO A 116 -17.26 6.05 -10.08
C PRO A 116 -17.92 4.81 -9.48
N GLY A 117 -17.70 4.57 -8.18
CA GLY A 117 -18.20 3.42 -7.43
C GLY A 117 -17.44 2.13 -7.62
N ALA A 118 -16.41 2.09 -8.47
CA ALA A 118 -15.57 0.90 -8.66
C ALA A 118 -14.46 0.81 -7.61
N THR A 119 -14.00 -0.43 -7.37
CA THR A 119 -12.86 -0.75 -6.51
C THR A 119 -11.84 -1.55 -7.28
N LEU A 120 -10.57 -1.25 -7.10
CA LEU A 120 -9.43 -1.95 -7.70
C LEU A 120 -8.39 -2.28 -6.63
N GLU A 121 -7.88 -3.51 -6.61
CA GLU A 121 -6.72 -3.83 -5.80
C GLU A 121 -5.48 -3.20 -6.44
N VAL A 122 -4.79 -2.36 -5.66
CA VAL A 122 -3.51 -1.76 -6.03
C VAL A 122 -2.42 -2.23 -5.07
N ARG A 123 -1.18 -2.22 -5.55
CA ARG A 123 -0.01 -2.49 -4.73
C ARG A 123 0.98 -1.36 -4.85
N THR A 124 1.64 -1.06 -3.74
CA THR A 124 2.73 -0.09 -3.67
C THR A 124 3.98 -0.77 -3.14
N ALA A 125 5.16 -0.29 -3.51
CA ALA A 125 6.42 -0.90 -3.10
C ALA A 125 7.46 0.15 -2.74
N PHE A 126 8.14 -0.03 -1.59
CA PHE A 126 9.15 0.90 -1.08
C PHE A 126 10.36 0.13 -0.54
N VAL A 127 11.57 0.68 -0.78
CA VAL A 127 12.83 0.11 -0.32
C VAL A 127 12.95 0.24 1.19
N LEU A 128 13.10 -0.87 1.91
CA LEU A 128 13.29 -0.88 3.36
C LEU A 128 14.72 -0.47 3.73
N LYS A 129 14.87 0.23 4.85
CA LYS A 129 16.18 0.46 5.49
C LYS A 129 16.62 -0.75 6.32
N ASP A 130 15.66 -1.46 6.92
CA ASP A 130 15.83 -2.73 7.61
C ASP A 130 14.50 -3.50 7.67
N THR A 131 14.53 -4.77 8.04
CA THR A 131 13.35 -5.65 8.06
C THR A 131 12.72 -5.81 9.45
N THR A 132 13.15 -5.06 10.43
CA THR A 132 12.75 -5.21 11.84
C THR A 132 12.08 -3.97 12.43
N SER A 133 12.42 -2.78 11.91
CA SER A 133 11.87 -1.51 12.38
C SER A 133 10.48 -1.26 11.82
N GLU A 134 9.67 -0.55 12.60
CA GLU A 134 8.31 -0.15 12.20
C GLU A 134 8.35 0.75 10.96
N VAL A 135 7.40 0.52 10.05
CA VAL A 135 7.11 1.40 8.91
C VAL A 135 5.80 2.11 9.16
N LYS A 136 5.79 3.44 8.98
CA LYS A 136 4.60 4.28 9.06
C LYS A 136 4.21 4.73 7.66
N ALA A 137 2.97 4.44 7.27
CA ALA A 137 2.39 4.92 6.03
C ALA A 137 1.45 6.09 6.33
N THR A 138 1.51 7.12 5.50
CA THR A 138 0.61 8.27 5.49
C THR A 138 0.01 8.37 4.10
N PHE A 139 -1.29 8.61 4.03
CA PHE A 139 -2.02 8.76 2.78
C PHE A 139 -2.76 10.08 2.81
N GLU A 140 -2.67 10.86 1.73
CA GLU A 140 -3.36 12.12 1.55
C GLU A 140 -4.02 12.15 0.16
N GLU A 141 -5.10 12.90 0.00
CA GLU A 141 -5.71 13.16 -1.30
C GLU A 141 -4.89 14.26 -2.01
N PHE A 142 -4.62 14.07 -3.32
CA PHE A 142 -3.98 15.10 -4.15
C PHE A 142 -4.85 16.33 -4.32
#